data_1114ad90a58607853161cf99ec0e3ae0
#
_entry.id   1114ad90a58607853161cf99ec0e3ae0
#
_cell.length_a   1.000
_cell.length_b   1.000
_cell.length_c   1.000
_cell.angle_alpha   90.00
_cell.angle_beta   90.00
_cell.angle_gamma   90.00
#
_symmetry.space_group_name_H-M   'P 1'
#
loop_
_entity.id
_entity.type
_entity.pdbx_description
1 polymer ?
#
loop_
_entity_poly.entity_id
_entity_poly.type
_entity_poly.pdbx_seq_one_letter_code
_entity_poly.pdbx_strand_id
1 'polypeptide(L)'
;MRKKLIGLYVPAVQEHFDLLVPPDLEIEVLAGLLMDGVTELCGGRYTPSEKKMLALQDPEMLLHPRRTLGDYGIEDGAQLVLF
;
A
#
# COMPACT_ATOMS: atom_id res chain seq x y z
N MET A 1 -17.78 -7.30 -0.90
CA MET A 1 -16.60 -6.80 -0.18
C MET A 1 -16.42 -5.32 -0.47
N ARG A 2 -16.28 -4.55 0.57
CA ARG A 2 -16.12 -3.11 0.46
C ARG A 2 -14.64 -2.76 0.32
N LYS A 3 -14.29 -2.07 -0.76
CA LYS A 3 -12.93 -1.61 -0.96
C LYS A 3 -12.75 -0.24 -0.31
N LYS A 4 -11.52 0.07 0.07
CA LYS A 4 -11.15 1.37 0.63
C LYS A 4 -10.33 2.14 -0.38
N LEU A 5 -10.60 3.43 -0.49
CA LEU A 5 -9.81 4.33 -1.32
C LEU A 5 -8.63 4.82 -0.49
N ILE A 6 -7.43 4.58 -0.96
CA ILE A 6 -6.22 5.03 -0.28
C ILE A 6 -5.33 5.81 -1.23
N GLY A 7 -4.52 6.71 -0.67
CA GLY A 7 -3.42 7.32 -1.39
C GLY A 7 -2.16 6.49 -1.11
N LEU A 8 -1.40 6.20 -2.14
CA LEU A 8 -0.17 5.43 -2.02
C LEU A 8 1.00 6.24 -2.53
N TYR A 9 1.97 6.50 -1.69
CA TYR A 9 3.23 7.12 -2.09
C TYR A 9 4.29 6.04 -2.24
N VAL A 10 5.00 6.05 -3.37
CA VAL A 10 6.07 5.10 -3.67
C VAL A 10 7.37 5.89 -3.81
N PRO A 11 8.18 5.98 -2.75
CA PRO A 11 9.41 6.77 -2.78
C PRO A 11 10.39 6.36 -3.89
N ALA A 12 10.45 5.08 -4.22
CA ALA A 12 11.37 4.57 -5.24
C ALA A 12 11.19 5.24 -6.59
N VAL A 13 9.97 5.67 -6.92
CA VAL A 13 9.66 6.37 -8.18
C VAL A 13 9.12 7.76 -7.94
N GLN A 14 9.01 8.19 -6.69
CA GLN A 14 8.52 9.51 -6.29
C GLN A 14 7.15 9.83 -6.89
N GLU A 15 6.26 8.84 -6.87
CA GLU A 15 4.92 8.95 -7.43
C GLU A 15 3.85 8.68 -6.38
N HIS A 16 2.71 9.34 -6.54
CA HIS A 16 1.51 9.10 -5.73
C HIS A 16 0.44 8.46 -6.59
N PHE A 17 -0.30 7.54 -6.00
CA PHE A 17 -1.40 6.87 -6.67
C PHE A 17 -2.62 6.87 -5.75
N ASP A 18 -3.81 6.98 -6.34
CA ASP A 18 -5.07 6.77 -5.62
C ASP A 18 -5.62 5.43 -6.05
N LEU A 19 -5.80 4.52 -5.10
CA LEU A 19 -6.13 3.15 -5.39
C LEU A 19 -7.27 2.66 -4.50
N LEU A 20 -8.11 1.79 -5.05
CA LEU A 20 -9.11 1.06 -4.28
C LEU A 20 -8.51 -0.29 -3.89
N VAL A 21 -8.49 -0.57 -2.60
CA VAL A 21 -7.86 -1.79 -2.08
C VAL A 21 -8.81 -2.54 -1.15
N PRO A 22 -8.74 -3.89 -1.14
CA PRO A 22 -9.52 -4.67 -0.18
C PRO A 22 -8.92 -4.53 1.21
N PRO A 23 -9.75 -4.23 2.24
CA PRO A 23 -9.22 -4.04 3.59
C PRO A 23 -8.98 -5.33 4.37
N ASP A 24 -9.38 -6.46 3.82
CA ASP A 24 -9.33 -7.75 4.53
C ASP A 24 -8.07 -8.56 4.26
N LEU A 25 -7.22 -8.13 3.34
CA LEU A 25 -5.99 -8.84 3.05
C LEU A 25 -4.92 -8.53 4.08
N GLU A 26 -4.10 -9.51 4.42
CA GLU A 26 -2.92 -9.25 5.23
C GLU A 26 -2.03 -8.23 4.53
N ILE A 27 -1.41 -7.36 5.31
CA ILE A 27 -0.58 -6.27 4.79
C ILE A 27 0.52 -6.80 3.85
N GLU A 28 1.13 -7.94 4.18
CA GLU A 28 2.15 -8.55 3.34
C GLU A 28 1.61 -8.91 1.96
N VAL A 29 0.41 -9.48 1.90
CA VAL A 29 -0.24 -9.84 0.65
C VAL A 29 -0.61 -8.59 -0.13
N LEU A 30 -1.19 -7.62 0.57
CA LEU A 30 -1.58 -6.35 -0.05
C LEU A 30 -0.38 -5.62 -0.63
N ALA A 31 0.73 -5.57 0.11
CA ALA A 31 1.95 -4.92 -0.36
C ALA A 31 2.45 -5.56 -1.66
N GLY A 32 2.40 -6.90 -1.74
CA GLY A 32 2.78 -7.61 -2.97
C GLY A 32 1.90 -7.23 -4.15
N LEU A 33 0.59 -7.16 -3.94
CA LEU A 33 -0.34 -6.75 -5.00
C LEU A 33 -0.11 -5.31 -5.43
N LEU A 34 0.16 -4.42 -4.48
CA LEU A 34 0.45 -3.02 -4.79
C LEU A 34 1.74 -2.89 -5.58
N MET A 35 2.77 -3.67 -5.24
CA MET A 35 4.02 -3.68 -5.99
C MET A 35 3.79 -4.11 -7.44
N ASP A 36 2.97 -5.13 -7.67
CA ASP A 36 2.63 -5.58 -9.02
C ASP A 36 1.92 -4.48 -9.79
N GLY A 37 0.95 -3.80 -9.15
CA GLY A 37 0.22 -2.71 -9.78
C GLY A 37 1.12 -1.54 -10.13
N VAL A 38 2.02 -1.16 -9.22
CA VAL A 38 2.97 -0.06 -9.46
C VAL A 38 3.94 -0.42 -10.58
N THR A 39 4.37 -1.68 -10.65
CA THR A 39 5.24 -2.15 -11.73
C THR A 39 4.58 -1.92 -13.09
N GLU A 40 3.30 -2.26 -13.22
CA GLU A 40 2.56 -2.04 -14.45
C GLU A 40 2.41 -0.55 -14.77
N LEU A 41 2.06 0.26 -13.77
CA LEU A 41 1.82 1.68 -13.97
C LEU A 41 3.09 2.46 -14.31
N CYS A 42 4.24 2.02 -13.81
CA CYS A 42 5.50 2.73 -13.99
C CYS A 42 6.33 2.26 -15.18
N GLY A 43 5.86 1.24 -15.91
CA GLY A 43 6.51 0.80 -17.14
C GLY A 43 7.98 0.41 -16.98
N GLY A 44 8.32 -0.22 -15.86
CA GLY A 44 9.68 -0.72 -15.61
C GLY A 44 10.58 0.22 -14.82
N ARG A 45 10.13 1.44 -14.50
CA ARG A 45 10.92 2.36 -13.65
C ARG A 45 10.95 1.91 -12.20
N TYR A 46 10.02 1.06 -11.81
CA TYR A 46 9.90 0.58 -10.45
C TYR A 46 10.44 -0.83 -10.33
N THR A 47 11.29 -1.06 -9.33
CA THR A 47 11.79 -2.40 -9.00
C THR A 47 11.17 -2.80 -7.66
N PRO A 48 10.34 -3.84 -7.62
CA PRO A 48 9.72 -4.28 -6.36
C PRO A 48 10.77 -4.66 -5.32
N SER A 49 10.51 -4.27 -4.08
CA SER A 49 11.33 -4.66 -2.94
C SER A 49 11.03 -6.09 -2.53
N GLU A 50 12.03 -6.82 -2.04
CA GLU A 50 11.82 -8.13 -1.44
C GLU A 50 11.05 -8.00 -0.12
N LYS A 51 11.19 -6.87 0.55
CA LYS A 51 10.46 -6.58 1.77
C LYS A 51 9.11 -5.98 1.41
N LYS A 52 8.05 -6.71 1.69
CA LYS A 52 6.68 -6.28 1.37
C LYS A 52 6.14 -5.48 2.55
N MET A 53 6.50 -4.22 2.62
CA MET A 53 6.22 -3.35 3.76
C MET A 53 5.37 -2.16 3.36
N LEU A 54 4.36 -1.89 4.19
CA LEU A 54 3.51 -0.71 4.07
C LEU A 54 3.55 0.05 5.38
N ALA A 55 3.45 1.37 5.30
CA ALA A 55 3.34 2.23 6.47
C ALA A 55 2.22 3.23 6.28
N LEU A 56 1.62 3.68 7.38
CA LEU A 56 0.76 4.85 7.39
C LEU A 56 1.65 6.08 7.37
N GLN A 57 1.17 7.14 6.73
CA GLN A 57 1.90 8.40 6.66
C GLN A 57 1.55 9.33 7.82
N ASP A 58 0.29 9.31 8.25
CA ASP A 58 -0.17 10.17 9.34
C ASP A 58 -1.26 9.47 10.15
N PRO A 59 -0.96 9.04 11.39
CA PRO A 59 0.34 9.10 12.04
C PRO A 59 1.33 8.14 11.38
N GLU A 60 2.61 8.50 11.41
CA GLU A 60 3.65 7.66 10.82
C GLU A 60 3.77 6.36 11.60
N MET A 61 3.45 5.24 10.95
CA MET A 61 3.42 3.94 11.61
C MET A 61 3.61 2.82 10.62
N LEU A 62 4.58 1.96 10.88
CA LEU A 62 4.79 0.77 10.07
C LEU A 62 3.69 -0.26 10.37
N LEU A 63 3.05 -0.77 9.32
CA LEU A 63 1.98 -1.73 9.46
C LEU A 63 2.53 -3.15 9.57
N HIS A 64 1.98 -3.92 10.50
CA HIS A 64 2.42 -5.30 10.73
C HIS A 64 1.98 -6.18 9.55
N PRO A 65 2.88 -7.02 9.00
CA PRO A 65 2.57 -7.79 7.79
C PRO A 65 1.43 -8.79 7.93
N ARG A 66 1.17 -9.26 9.13
CA ARG A 66 0.10 -10.24 9.40
C ARG A 66 -1.24 -9.61 9.77
N ARG A 67 -1.30 -8.29 9.88
CA ARG A 67 -2.53 -7.57 10.13
C ARG A 67 -3.15 -7.12 8.82
N THR A 68 -4.38 -6.63 8.89
CA THR A 68 -5.10 -6.08 7.72
C THR A 68 -5.34 -4.59 7.92
N LEU A 69 -5.71 -3.88 6.84
CA LEU A 69 -6.10 -2.48 6.97
C LEU A 69 -7.31 -2.35 7.89
N GLY A 70 -8.24 -3.29 7.84
CA GLY A 70 -9.40 -3.32 8.72
C GLY A 70 -9.02 -3.41 10.19
N ASP A 71 -7.97 -4.16 10.52
CA ASP A 71 -7.49 -4.28 11.91
C ASP A 71 -7.00 -2.95 12.46
N TYR A 72 -6.52 -2.06 11.60
CA TYR A 72 -6.04 -0.73 12.00
C TYR A 72 -7.13 0.34 11.92
N GLY A 73 -8.34 -0.02 11.49
CA GLY A 73 -9.40 0.95 11.33
C GLY A 73 -9.14 1.97 10.23
N ILE A 74 -8.42 1.57 9.19
CA ILE A 74 -8.07 2.46 8.07
C ILE A 74 -9.34 2.89 7.33
N GLU A 75 -9.52 4.19 7.15
CA GLU A 75 -10.67 4.78 6.49
C GLU A 75 -10.30 5.25 5.07
N ASP A 76 -11.33 5.55 4.26
CA ASP A 76 -11.14 6.15 2.94
C ASP A 76 -10.33 7.44 3.07
N GLY A 77 -9.40 7.65 2.16
CA GLY A 77 -8.54 8.82 2.16
C GLY A 77 -7.26 8.67 2.94
N ALA A 78 -7.04 7.53 3.58
CA ALA A 78 -5.78 7.29 4.31
C ALA A 78 -4.60 7.32 3.34
N GLN A 79 -3.47 7.82 3.82
CA GLN A 79 -2.24 7.92 3.03
C GLN A 79 -1.27 6.85 3.49
N LEU A 80 -0.83 6.02 2.55
CA LEU A 80 0.11 4.93 2.82
C LEU A 80 1.40 5.14 2.04
N VAL A 81 2.47 4.50 2.51
CA VAL A 81 3.78 4.51 1.85
C VAL A 81 4.18 3.07 1.57
N LEU A 82 4.56 2.79 0.33
CA LEU A 82 5.05 1.47 -0.10
C LEU A 82 6.57 1.53 -0.22
N PHE A 83 7.23 0.74 0.61
CA PHE A 83 8.68 0.67 0.61
C PHE A 83 9.21 -0.34 -0.39
#